data_06d0560837f3ce6491b4c6ff3b601c79
#
_entry.id   06d0560837f3ce6491b4c6ff3b601c79
#
_cell.length_a   1.000
_cell.length_b   1.000
_cell.length_c   1.000
_cell.angle_alpha   90.00
_cell.angle_beta   90.00
_cell.angle_gamma   90.00
#
_symmetry.space_group_name_H-M   'P 1'
#
loop_
_entity.id
_entity.type
_entity.pdbx_description
1 polymer ?
#
loop_
_entity_poly.entity_id
_entity_poly.type
_entity_poly.pdbx_seq_one_letter_code
_entity_poly.pdbx_strand_id
1 'polypeptide(L)'
;PHTPSSPEAEFEGKSGMGVYGDFVMNTDACIGRVREHLRKAGIDKSTMVIVSSDHGPGHYSGRQRKAIPHQMKEMEKEGHFSRGQWRGYKFSSYEGGLRVPFGVVWPGVVEPGSQNDSMVGLNDLMATCADIAGVELEDNQGPDSISFLPYLRNQEILVRNHMVAHGTRAD
;
A
#
# COMPACT_ATOMS: atom_id res chain seq x y z
N PRO A 1 1.27 -7.00 -5.62
CA PRO A 1 0.99 -8.14 -6.50
C PRO A 1 0.80 -9.42 -5.70
N HIS A 2 -0.23 -10.22 -6.08
CA HIS A 2 -0.61 -11.48 -5.45
C HIS A 2 -0.31 -12.67 -6.35
N THR A 3 -0.21 -13.87 -5.78
CA THR A 3 -0.08 -15.11 -6.56
C THR A 3 -1.40 -15.44 -7.29
N PRO A 4 -1.31 -16.01 -8.52
CA PRO A 4 -0.09 -16.31 -9.26
C PRO A 4 0.59 -15.05 -9.80
N SER A 5 1.92 -14.95 -9.62
CA SER A 5 2.67 -13.84 -10.21
C SER A 5 2.87 -14.12 -11.70
N SER A 6 2.22 -13.31 -12.51
CA SER A 6 2.24 -13.44 -13.98
C SER A 6 2.37 -12.05 -14.60
N PRO A 7 3.59 -11.52 -14.68
CA PRO A 7 3.81 -10.23 -15.32
C PRO A 7 3.47 -10.33 -16.81
N GLU A 8 3.11 -9.19 -17.40
CA GLU A 8 3.02 -9.06 -18.85
C GLU A 8 4.39 -9.32 -19.48
N ALA A 9 4.42 -9.88 -20.68
CA ALA A 9 5.65 -10.31 -21.36
C ALA A 9 6.72 -9.20 -21.48
N GLU A 10 6.28 -7.95 -21.58
CA GLU A 10 7.17 -6.80 -21.63
C GLU A 10 7.97 -6.56 -20.34
N PHE A 11 7.55 -7.14 -19.21
CA PHE A 11 8.23 -7.01 -17.91
C PHE A 11 9.09 -8.22 -17.55
N GLU A 12 8.96 -9.33 -18.28
CA GLU A 12 9.70 -10.55 -17.99
C GLU A 12 11.22 -10.33 -18.02
N GLY A 13 11.89 -10.69 -16.93
CA GLY A 13 13.34 -10.59 -16.75
C GLY A 13 13.88 -9.18 -16.51
N LYS A 14 13.02 -8.15 -16.43
CA LYS A 14 13.49 -6.76 -16.36
C LYS A 14 13.87 -6.28 -14.97
N SER A 15 13.27 -6.85 -13.93
CA SER A 15 13.57 -6.42 -12.56
C SER A 15 14.94 -6.88 -12.05
N GLY A 16 15.49 -7.96 -12.61
CA GLY A 16 16.64 -8.67 -12.04
C GLY A 16 16.30 -9.43 -10.75
N MET A 17 15.05 -9.35 -10.30
CA MET A 17 14.56 -9.91 -9.02
C MET A 17 13.55 -11.05 -9.23
N GLY A 18 13.61 -11.70 -10.39
CA GLY A 18 12.72 -12.78 -10.78
C GLY A 18 11.27 -12.34 -10.97
N VAL A 19 10.40 -13.33 -11.15
CA VAL A 19 8.99 -13.13 -11.54
C VAL A 19 8.22 -12.20 -10.59
N TYR A 20 8.54 -12.23 -9.30
CA TYR A 20 7.89 -11.32 -8.32
C TYR A 20 8.27 -9.86 -8.57
N GLY A 21 9.56 -9.58 -8.74
CA GLY A 21 10.05 -8.23 -9.04
C GLY A 21 9.49 -7.72 -10.37
N ASP A 22 9.45 -8.56 -11.39
CA ASP A 22 8.85 -8.23 -12.69
C ASP A 22 7.36 -7.88 -12.54
N PHE A 23 6.64 -8.63 -11.69
CA PHE A 23 5.22 -8.36 -11.43
C PHE A 23 5.00 -7.09 -10.59
N VAL A 24 5.93 -6.74 -9.72
CA VAL A 24 5.91 -5.43 -9.04
C VAL A 24 6.08 -4.30 -10.05
N MET A 25 7.04 -4.40 -10.98
CA MET A 25 7.21 -3.43 -12.07
C MET A 25 5.95 -3.30 -12.93
N ASN A 26 5.33 -4.43 -13.28
CA ASN A 26 4.07 -4.43 -14.03
C ASN A 26 2.95 -3.73 -13.25
N THR A 27 2.84 -3.97 -11.95
CA THR A 27 1.86 -3.30 -11.09
C THR A 27 2.08 -1.79 -11.06
N ASP A 28 3.32 -1.34 -10.92
CA ASP A 28 3.67 0.08 -10.96
C ASP A 28 3.30 0.72 -12.31
N ALA A 29 3.59 0.04 -13.42
CA ALA A 29 3.19 0.48 -14.74
C ALA A 29 1.65 0.57 -14.90
N CYS A 30 0.88 -0.33 -14.27
CA CYS A 30 -0.58 -0.23 -14.25
C CYS A 30 -1.05 1.04 -13.55
N ILE A 31 -0.44 1.39 -12.42
CA ILE A 31 -0.73 2.65 -11.70
C ILE A 31 -0.42 3.83 -12.59
N GLY A 32 0.72 3.81 -13.28
CA GLY A 32 1.10 4.82 -14.27
C GLY A 32 0.06 4.97 -15.38
N ARG A 33 -0.44 3.85 -15.94
CA ARG A 33 -1.50 3.84 -16.97
C ARG A 33 -2.79 4.48 -16.47
N VAL A 34 -3.23 4.18 -15.24
CA VAL A 34 -4.41 4.80 -14.65
C VAL A 34 -4.23 6.32 -14.54
N ARG A 35 -3.12 6.78 -14.02
CA ARG A 35 -2.83 8.22 -13.91
C ARG A 35 -2.80 8.92 -15.27
N GLU A 36 -2.23 8.28 -16.27
CA GLU A 36 -2.20 8.84 -17.63
C GLU A 36 -3.61 8.94 -18.25
N HIS A 37 -4.49 7.97 -17.98
CA HIS A 37 -5.90 8.05 -18.42
C HIS A 37 -6.66 9.19 -17.74
N LEU A 38 -6.46 9.40 -16.44
CA LEU A 38 -7.05 10.55 -15.72
C LEU A 38 -6.59 11.87 -16.34
N ARG A 39 -5.29 11.97 -16.67
CA ARG A 39 -4.72 13.14 -17.32
C ARG A 39 -5.31 13.38 -18.72
N LYS A 40 -5.41 12.33 -19.54
CA LYS A 40 -6.03 12.40 -20.88
C LYS A 40 -7.51 12.78 -20.82
N ALA A 41 -8.21 12.33 -19.78
CA ALA A 41 -9.60 12.68 -19.54
C ALA A 41 -9.78 14.10 -18.98
N GLY A 42 -8.70 14.78 -18.63
CA GLY A 42 -8.74 16.15 -18.06
C GLY A 42 -9.31 16.24 -16.65
N ILE A 43 -9.35 15.12 -15.92
CA ILE A 43 -9.88 15.04 -14.55
C ILE A 43 -8.81 14.79 -13.48
N ASP A 44 -7.53 14.70 -13.87
CA ASP A 44 -6.41 14.46 -12.96
C ASP A 44 -6.31 15.51 -11.86
N LYS A 45 -6.62 16.76 -12.14
CA LYS A 45 -6.58 17.85 -11.15
C LYS A 45 -7.72 17.81 -10.13
N SER A 46 -8.81 17.12 -10.44
CA SER A 46 -9.98 16.97 -9.57
C SER A 46 -10.11 15.57 -8.97
N THR A 47 -9.08 14.74 -9.13
CA THR A 47 -9.08 13.34 -8.66
C THR A 47 -7.98 13.12 -7.65
N MET A 48 -8.34 12.63 -6.46
CA MET A 48 -7.40 12.07 -5.50
C MET A 48 -7.11 10.62 -5.88
N VAL A 49 -5.83 10.27 -6.00
CA VAL A 49 -5.38 8.90 -6.25
C VAL A 49 -4.64 8.39 -5.03
N ILE A 50 -5.12 7.29 -4.47
CA ILE A 50 -4.48 6.59 -3.34
C ILE A 50 -3.95 5.26 -3.85
N VAL A 51 -2.71 4.95 -3.53
CA VAL A 51 -2.06 3.67 -3.82
C VAL A 51 -1.63 3.03 -2.52
N SER A 52 -2.08 1.80 -2.29
CA SER A 52 -1.73 1.03 -1.11
C SER A 52 -1.78 -0.46 -1.39
N SER A 53 -1.50 -1.26 -0.36
CA SER A 53 -1.72 -2.71 -0.31
C SER A 53 -2.60 -3.03 0.89
N ASP A 54 -3.27 -4.17 0.87
CA ASP A 54 -4.17 -4.63 1.93
C ASP A 54 -3.40 -5.14 3.18
N HIS A 55 -2.20 -5.66 3.00
CA HIS A 55 -1.31 -6.16 4.05
C HIS A 55 0.13 -6.26 3.56
N GLY A 56 1.05 -6.54 4.46
CA GLY A 56 2.46 -6.78 4.14
C GLY A 56 2.68 -8.01 3.25
N PRO A 57 3.90 -8.19 2.73
CA PRO A 57 4.21 -9.25 1.78
C PRO A 57 4.02 -10.63 2.38
N GLY A 58 3.61 -11.59 1.54
CA GLY A 58 3.56 -12.99 1.92
C GLY A 58 4.87 -13.71 1.65
N HIS A 59 5.26 -14.66 2.48
CA HIS A 59 6.43 -15.53 2.22
C HIS A 59 6.38 -16.29 0.89
N TYR A 60 5.20 -16.38 0.32
CA TYR A 60 4.90 -17.12 -0.91
C TYR A 60 4.65 -16.21 -2.11
N SER A 61 4.94 -14.93 -1.98
CA SER A 61 4.82 -13.99 -3.10
C SER A 61 5.85 -14.35 -4.17
N GLY A 62 5.39 -14.65 -5.37
CA GLY A 62 6.28 -14.82 -6.50
C GLY A 62 6.10 -16.03 -7.40
N ARG A 63 5.53 -17.16 -7.00
CA ARG A 63 5.30 -18.30 -7.88
C ARG A 63 4.25 -19.27 -7.36
N GLN A 64 3.86 -20.27 -8.21
CA GLN A 64 2.93 -21.32 -7.82
C GLN A 64 3.35 -22.03 -6.51
N ARG A 65 2.38 -22.41 -5.72
CA ARG A 65 2.41 -22.89 -4.33
C ARG A 65 3.59 -23.78 -3.85
N LYS A 66 4.35 -24.41 -4.76
CA LYS A 66 5.49 -25.29 -4.42
C LYS A 66 6.87 -24.64 -4.61
N ALA A 67 6.99 -23.52 -5.32
CA ALA A 67 8.30 -22.94 -5.70
C ALA A 67 8.63 -21.61 -4.99
N ILE A 68 7.74 -21.11 -4.17
CA ILE A 68 7.75 -19.77 -3.61
C ILE A 68 8.77 -19.54 -2.49
N PRO A 69 8.98 -20.47 -1.54
CA PRO A 69 9.99 -20.26 -0.51
C PRO A 69 11.39 -19.99 -1.06
N HIS A 70 11.68 -20.48 -2.27
CA HIS A 70 12.99 -20.28 -2.89
C HIS A 70 13.18 -18.85 -3.38
N GLN A 71 12.19 -18.24 -4.05
CA GLN A 71 12.38 -16.93 -4.65
C GLN A 71 12.57 -15.83 -3.62
N MET A 72 11.77 -15.81 -2.54
CA MET A 72 11.95 -14.86 -1.45
C MET A 72 13.31 -15.01 -0.78
N LYS A 73 13.74 -16.25 -0.55
CA LYS A 73 15.07 -16.53 0.01
C LYS A 73 16.22 -16.09 -0.92
N GLU A 74 16.06 -16.29 -2.23
CA GLU A 74 17.04 -15.80 -3.19
C GLU A 74 17.10 -14.26 -3.19
N MET A 75 15.96 -13.58 -3.19
CA MET A 75 15.90 -12.12 -3.09
C MET A 75 16.54 -11.63 -1.78
N GLU A 76 16.28 -12.30 -0.66
CA GLU A 76 16.89 -11.95 0.64
C GLU A 76 18.41 -12.18 0.64
N LYS A 77 18.92 -13.20 -0.04
CA LYS A 77 20.38 -13.40 -0.22
C LYS A 77 21.01 -12.28 -1.03
N GLU A 78 20.30 -11.76 -2.01
CA GLU A 78 20.71 -10.59 -2.80
C GLU A 78 20.49 -9.25 -2.06
N GLY A 79 20.08 -9.30 -0.78
CA GLY A 79 19.88 -8.13 0.06
C GLY A 79 18.54 -7.43 -0.14
N HIS A 80 17.62 -8.01 -0.90
CA HIS A 80 16.28 -7.45 -1.06
C HIS A 80 15.26 -8.11 -0.11
N PHE A 81 14.75 -7.32 0.80
CA PHE A 81 13.72 -7.72 1.74
C PHE A 81 12.40 -7.03 1.39
N SER A 82 11.44 -7.77 0.83
CA SER A 82 10.13 -7.21 0.45
C SER A 82 9.34 -6.59 1.61
N ARG A 83 9.64 -6.98 2.84
CA ARG A 83 9.12 -6.41 4.09
C ARG A 83 9.99 -5.28 4.66
N GLY A 84 11.06 -4.89 3.97
CA GLY A 84 12.07 -3.98 4.51
C GLY A 84 12.75 -4.54 5.76
N GLN A 85 13.06 -3.69 6.72
CA GLN A 85 13.71 -4.06 7.98
C GLN A 85 12.75 -4.68 9.02
N TRP A 86 11.46 -4.75 8.72
CA TRP A 86 10.44 -5.10 9.69
C TRP A 86 10.33 -6.62 9.88
N ARG A 87 10.09 -7.05 11.11
CA ARG A 87 9.82 -8.46 11.43
C ARG A 87 8.42 -8.86 10.94
N GLY A 88 8.26 -10.11 10.54
CA GLY A 88 6.97 -10.69 10.18
C GLY A 88 6.65 -10.55 8.69
N TYR A 89 5.54 -11.15 8.31
CA TYR A 89 4.99 -11.19 6.96
C TYR A 89 3.46 -11.23 7.05
N LYS A 90 2.78 -11.29 5.92
CA LYS A 90 1.35 -11.54 5.84
C LYS A 90 0.89 -12.58 6.88
N PHE A 91 -0.21 -12.32 7.56
CA PHE A 91 -0.85 -13.07 8.65
C PHE A 91 -0.27 -12.84 10.04
N SER A 92 0.89 -12.22 10.18
CA SER A 92 1.42 -11.88 11.49
C SER A 92 0.97 -10.49 11.96
N SER A 93 0.95 -10.28 13.27
CA SER A 93 0.72 -8.97 13.89
C SER A 93 1.99 -8.11 14.00
N TYR A 94 3.11 -8.60 13.50
CA TYR A 94 4.35 -7.81 13.43
C TYR A 94 4.30 -6.78 12.31
N GLU A 95 5.11 -5.75 12.45
CA GLU A 95 5.21 -4.61 11.52
C GLU A 95 5.38 -5.03 10.05
N GLY A 96 6.15 -6.09 9.76
CA GLY A 96 6.32 -6.60 8.39
C GLY A 96 5.06 -7.22 7.79
N GLY A 97 4.07 -7.57 8.61
CA GLY A 97 2.76 -8.04 8.17
C GLY A 97 1.73 -6.94 8.02
N LEU A 98 1.94 -5.82 8.72
CA LEU A 98 0.98 -4.72 8.84
C LEU A 98 1.38 -3.51 7.99
N ARG A 99 2.66 -3.18 7.90
CA ARG A 99 3.12 -2.04 7.12
C ARG A 99 2.99 -2.30 5.64
N VAL A 100 2.36 -1.36 4.97
CA VAL A 100 2.12 -1.37 3.54
C VAL A 100 2.62 -0.07 2.91
N PRO A 101 2.98 -0.07 1.62
CA PRO A 101 3.19 1.18 0.91
C PRO A 101 1.89 2.00 0.94
N PHE A 102 2.01 3.29 1.16
CA PHE A 102 0.88 4.21 1.15
C PHE A 102 1.29 5.52 0.47
N GLY A 103 0.67 5.82 -0.63
CA GLY A 103 0.95 7.03 -1.39
C GLY A 103 -0.35 7.73 -1.80
N VAL A 104 -0.34 9.07 -1.72
CA VAL A 104 -1.48 9.90 -2.11
C VAL A 104 -1.02 10.95 -3.11
N VAL A 105 -1.74 11.06 -4.21
CA VAL A 105 -1.65 12.18 -5.14
C VAL A 105 -2.97 12.92 -5.12
N TRP A 106 -2.96 14.16 -4.64
CA TRP A 106 -4.14 15.01 -4.60
C TRP A 106 -3.75 16.45 -4.98
N PRO A 107 -3.86 16.80 -6.26
CA PRO A 107 -3.43 18.09 -6.76
C PRO A 107 -4.11 19.27 -6.04
N GLY A 108 -3.32 20.23 -5.61
CA GLY A 108 -3.81 21.40 -4.88
C GLY A 108 -4.04 21.19 -3.37
N VAL A 109 -3.90 19.97 -2.86
CA VAL A 109 -4.04 19.65 -1.43
C VAL A 109 -2.77 19.02 -0.86
N VAL A 110 -2.26 17.96 -1.50
CA VAL A 110 -1.02 17.29 -1.08
C VAL A 110 0.15 17.82 -1.89
N GLU A 111 1.18 18.30 -1.19
CA GLU A 111 2.40 18.81 -1.83
C GLU A 111 3.19 17.65 -2.46
N PRO A 112 3.59 17.77 -3.74
CA PRO A 112 4.39 16.75 -4.40
C PRO A 112 5.72 16.48 -3.70
N GLY A 113 6.01 15.21 -3.41
CA GLY A 113 7.24 14.80 -2.73
C GLY A 113 7.21 14.98 -1.21
N SER A 114 6.11 15.45 -0.64
CA SER A 114 5.95 15.49 0.82
C SER A 114 5.91 14.10 1.43
N GLN A 115 6.38 14.01 2.68
CA GLN A 115 6.37 12.79 3.48
C GLN A 115 5.74 13.07 4.83
N ASN A 116 5.05 12.09 5.38
CA ASN A 116 4.45 12.17 6.70
C ASN A 116 4.62 10.83 7.41
N ASP A 117 5.24 10.85 8.59
CA ASP A 117 5.54 9.66 9.40
C ASP A 117 4.44 9.34 10.42
N SER A 118 3.33 10.07 10.37
CA SER A 118 2.21 9.85 11.29
C SER A 118 1.54 8.51 11.05
N MET A 119 1.01 7.95 12.12
CA MET A 119 0.32 6.66 12.06
C MET A 119 -1.05 6.80 11.40
N VAL A 120 -1.28 6.01 10.37
CA VAL A 120 -2.58 5.87 9.68
C VAL A 120 -2.89 4.40 9.44
N GLY A 121 -4.17 4.04 9.51
CA GLY A 121 -4.66 2.72 9.15
C GLY A 121 -5.47 2.72 7.86
N LEU A 122 -5.55 1.60 7.18
CA LEU A 122 -6.40 1.48 5.99
C LEU A 122 -7.89 1.65 6.31
N ASN A 123 -8.29 1.30 7.53
CA ASN A 123 -9.63 1.55 8.04
C ASN A 123 -9.96 3.05 8.16
N ASP A 124 -8.94 3.91 8.28
CA ASP A 124 -9.10 5.37 8.38
C ASP A 124 -9.53 6.01 7.05
N LEU A 125 -9.42 5.27 5.95
CA LEU A 125 -9.90 5.75 4.64
C LEU A 125 -11.39 6.06 4.65
N MET A 126 -12.21 5.31 5.39
CA MET A 126 -13.65 5.54 5.44
C MET A 126 -13.97 6.92 6.03
N ALA A 127 -13.47 7.22 7.23
CA ALA A 127 -13.68 8.52 7.87
C ALA A 127 -13.03 9.64 7.07
N THR A 128 -11.86 9.42 6.46
CA THR A 128 -11.19 10.41 5.64
C THR A 128 -12.00 10.77 4.40
N CYS A 129 -12.55 9.76 3.69
CA CYS A 129 -13.40 10.01 2.53
C CYS A 129 -14.72 10.71 2.89
N ALA A 130 -15.33 10.33 4.01
CA ALA A 130 -16.52 10.99 4.53
C ALA A 130 -16.25 12.48 4.84
N ASP A 131 -15.16 12.75 5.53
CA ASP A 131 -14.72 14.10 5.88
C ASP A 131 -14.43 14.96 4.63
N ILE A 132 -13.77 14.37 3.60
CA ILE A 132 -13.57 15.04 2.31
C ILE A 132 -14.88 15.35 1.62
N ALA A 133 -15.86 14.45 1.71
CA ALA A 133 -17.18 14.61 1.10
C ALA A 133 -18.13 15.51 1.90
N GLY A 134 -17.75 15.92 3.12
CA GLY A 134 -18.61 16.66 4.03
C GLY A 134 -19.77 15.84 4.57
N VAL A 135 -19.59 14.52 4.69
CA VAL A 135 -20.59 13.57 5.21
C VAL A 135 -20.22 13.22 6.65
N GLU A 136 -21.17 13.36 7.56
CA GLU A 136 -21.06 12.90 8.94
C GLU A 136 -21.39 11.40 9.01
N LEU A 137 -20.50 10.62 9.64
CA LEU A 137 -20.72 9.20 9.87
C LEU A 137 -21.49 8.99 11.16
N GLU A 138 -22.41 8.02 11.16
CA GLU A 138 -23.08 7.56 12.38
C GLU A 138 -22.11 6.76 13.26
N ASP A 139 -22.36 6.68 14.58
CA ASP A 139 -21.50 6.01 15.57
C ASP A 139 -21.16 4.55 15.24
N ASN A 140 -22.02 3.86 14.50
CA ASN A 140 -21.84 2.49 14.06
C ASN A 140 -21.15 2.33 12.69
N GLN A 141 -20.85 3.44 12.03
CA GLN A 141 -20.20 3.47 10.72
C GLN A 141 -18.69 3.69 10.85
N GLY A 142 -17.93 2.60 10.83
CA GLY A 142 -16.47 2.65 10.96
C GLY A 142 -15.98 3.14 12.33
N PRO A 143 -16.42 2.51 13.45
CA PRO A 143 -16.15 3.00 14.81
C PRO A 143 -14.65 3.15 15.14
N ASP A 144 -13.77 2.42 14.45
CA ASP A 144 -12.33 2.50 14.61
C ASP A 144 -11.65 3.38 13.53
N SER A 145 -12.44 4.01 12.67
CA SER A 145 -11.96 4.86 11.58
C SER A 145 -11.78 6.29 12.07
N ILE A 146 -10.62 6.86 11.85
CA ILE A 146 -10.30 8.24 12.21
C ILE A 146 -9.78 8.97 10.97
N SER A 147 -10.37 10.11 10.63
CA SER A 147 -9.94 10.88 9.45
C SER A 147 -8.50 11.37 9.58
N PHE A 148 -7.67 11.04 8.61
CA PHE A 148 -6.33 11.61 8.47
C PHE A 148 -6.27 12.77 7.47
N LEU A 149 -7.40 13.36 7.11
CA LEU A 149 -7.46 14.57 6.27
C LEU A 149 -6.55 15.69 6.76
N PRO A 150 -6.38 15.93 8.09
CA PRO A 150 -5.41 16.92 8.58
C PRO A 150 -3.98 16.65 8.08
N TYR A 151 -3.54 15.40 8.03
CA TYR A 151 -2.21 15.06 7.52
C TYR A 151 -2.06 15.33 6.02
N LEU A 152 -3.10 15.06 5.23
CA LEU A 152 -3.12 15.39 3.80
C LEU A 152 -3.04 16.90 3.54
N ARG A 153 -3.51 17.71 4.49
CA ARG A 153 -3.44 19.19 4.47
C ARG A 153 -2.20 19.76 5.15
N ASN A 154 -1.23 18.90 5.47
CA ASN A 154 0.01 19.26 6.16
C ASN A 154 -0.21 20.00 7.47
N GLN A 155 -1.23 19.60 8.24
CA GLN A 155 -1.52 20.16 9.56
C GLN A 155 -0.78 19.36 10.64
N GLU A 156 -0.12 20.06 11.55
CA GLU A 156 0.59 19.45 12.69
C GLU A 156 -0.39 19.10 13.83
N ILE A 157 -1.29 18.17 13.57
CA ILE A 157 -2.29 17.69 14.53
C ILE A 157 -2.10 16.18 14.70
N LEU A 158 -1.97 15.72 15.93
CA LEU A 158 -1.95 14.30 16.22
C LEU A 158 -3.36 13.71 16.10
N VAL A 159 -3.63 13.02 15.01
CA VAL A 159 -4.93 12.39 14.74
C VAL A 159 -5.04 11.04 15.47
N ARG A 160 -3.97 10.22 15.44
CA ARG A 160 -3.94 8.88 16.01
C ARG A 160 -2.62 8.65 16.74
N ASN A 161 -2.66 8.12 17.95
CA ASN A 161 -1.48 7.77 18.76
C ASN A 161 -1.33 6.26 19.00
N HIS A 162 -2.33 5.46 18.63
CA HIS A 162 -2.28 4.01 18.75
C HIS A 162 -3.15 3.35 17.67
N MET A 163 -2.85 2.09 17.40
CA MET A 163 -3.62 1.24 16.51
C MET A 163 -3.68 -0.17 17.10
N VAL A 164 -4.83 -0.82 16.98
CA VAL A 164 -4.99 -2.22 17.35
C VAL A 164 -5.04 -3.05 16.07
N ALA A 165 -4.17 -4.05 15.99
CA ALA A 165 -4.12 -4.97 14.88
C ALA A 165 -4.20 -6.41 15.38
N HIS A 166 -4.86 -7.28 14.61
CA HIS A 166 -4.98 -8.69 14.90
C HIS A 166 -4.22 -9.52 13.87
N GLY A 167 -3.36 -10.41 14.36
CA GLY A 167 -2.76 -11.45 13.53
C GLY A 167 -3.62 -12.70 13.56
N THR A 168 -3.61 -13.46 12.49
CA THR A 168 -4.31 -14.76 12.40
C THR A 168 -3.44 -15.91 12.89
N ARG A 169 -2.17 -15.66 13.16
CA ARG A 169 -1.19 -16.63 13.70
C ARG A 169 -0.43 -15.99 14.85
N ALA A 170 -0.30 -16.76 15.93
CA ALA A 170 0.71 -16.49 16.95
C ALA A 170 2.06 -16.98 16.38
N ASP A 171 2.96 -16.07 16.11
CA ASP A 171 4.35 -16.38 15.71
C ASP A 171 5.25 -16.40 16.93
#